data_54cbbb2f44919b8e006409366f56aa42
#
_entry.id   54cbbb2f44919b8e006409366f56aa42
#
_cell.length_a   1.000
_cell.length_b   1.000
_cell.length_c   1.000
_cell.angle_alpha   90.00
_cell.angle_beta   90.00
_cell.angle_gamma   90.00
#
_symmetry.space_group_name_H-M   'P 1'
#
loop_
_entity.id
_entity.type
_entity.pdbx_description
1 polymer ?
#
loop_
_entity_poly.entity_id
_entity_poly.type
_entity_poly.pdbx_seq_one_letter_code
_entity_poly.pdbx_strand_id
1 'polypeptide(L)'
;MNEDVFRDSSVVRALIFVALRSNPSRMEILVITWNYPPRRGGIEYLVSNLCMDLRKRHSVVVVTSHASPVPDEEDIFRTPFPGLIPFALYALWRGAMILLRNRKIEVIFGGSVMVTPLVLILARLFGGKAVIQAHGLDLVYPNRLYQLSCVRWLKYCERVIANSTYTALLAKEKGARNTLVSVIPPGVQPGRFQSTDVADASKRKFGLDGKRIILFVGRLAKRKGVKEFIQYSLGRIAKEIPDACFVVVGDNPVEALTYRDDTIGEIAAVISAKGLLSHVRLLGGLPDEDVVGLYQTCNVVVLPALQDDNDVEGFGIVLVEAAAAGKPVVATRVGGIPDAVEDGKTGLLTEPGDYERLSDAVISLLNDGQTKRVMGEAAIRRVQDKFCWPKIAAQYEVEFGVSVSNQN
;
A
#
# COMPACT_ATOMS: atom_id res chain seq x y z
N MET A 1 62.62 9.76 -11.34
CA MET A 1 61.50 9.47 -12.25
C MET A 1 60.24 9.64 -11.40
N ASN A 2 59.90 10.82 -11.42
CA ASN A 2 58.70 11.66 -11.32
C ASN A 2 57.65 11.27 -10.26
N GLU A 3 57.78 12.00 -9.12
CA GLU A 3 56.79 12.17 -8.07
C GLU A 3 55.84 13.36 -8.26
N ASP A 4 55.62 13.83 -9.49
CA ASP A 4 54.94 15.12 -9.76
C ASP A 4 53.50 15.01 -10.29
N VAL A 5 52.79 13.90 -10.08
CA VAL A 5 51.39 13.74 -10.60
C VAL A 5 50.29 13.99 -9.53
N PHE A 6 50.64 14.26 -8.26
CA PHE A 6 49.64 14.44 -7.20
C PHE A 6 49.54 15.88 -6.62
N ARG A 7 49.85 16.88 -7.40
CA ARG A 7 49.77 18.29 -6.97
C ARG A 7 48.88 19.17 -7.85
N ASP A 8 47.72 18.69 -8.30
CA ASP A 8 46.74 19.64 -8.82
C ASP A 8 45.54 19.71 -7.86
N SER A 9 45.73 20.56 -6.83
CA SER A 9 44.70 20.85 -5.81
C SER A 9 43.47 21.56 -6.42
N SER A 10 43.54 22.02 -7.67
CA SER A 10 42.42 22.66 -8.36
C SER A 10 41.40 21.64 -8.89
N VAL A 11 41.85 20.49 -9.41
CA VAL A 11 40.98 19.41 -9.91
C VAL A 11 40.31 18.69 -8.74
N VAL A 12 41.06 18.43 -7.66
CA VAL A 12 40.49 17.84 -6.45
C VAL A 12 39.49 18.79 -5.78
N ARG A 13 39.77 20.09 -5.73
CA ARG A 13 38.83 21.12 -5.27
C ARG A 13 37.61 21.24 -6.20
N ALA A 14 37.79 21.16 -7.52
CA ALA A 14 36.70 21.18 -8.49
C ALA A 14 35.81 19.92 -8.35
N LEU A 15 36.40 18.72 -8.17
CA LEU A 15 35.68 17.49 -7.94
C LEU A 15 34.95 17.50 -6.59
N ILE A 16 35.57 18.01 -5.52
CA ILE A 16 34.92 18.22 -4.22
C ILE A 16 33.82 19.29 -4.33
N PHE A 17 34.00 20.35 -5.10
CA PHE A 17 33.01 21.41 -5.32
C PHE A 17 31.84 20.93 -6.19
N VAL A 18 32.06 20.01 -7.13
CA VAL A 18 31.03 19.34 -7.93
C VAL A 18 30.31 18.29 -7.08
N ALA A 19 31.03 17.51 -6.27
CA ALA A 19 30.43 16.55 -5.33
C ALA A 19 29.60 17.21 -4.22
N LEU A 20 30.01 18.42 -3.77
CA LEU A 20 29.25 19.22 -2.80
C LEU A 20 28.05 19.97 -3.41
N ARG A 21 27.99 20.12 -4.76
CA ARG A 21 26.81 20.66 -5.46
C ARG A 21 25.81 19.61 -5.91
N SER A 22 26.09 18.32 -5.76
CA SER A 22 25.19 17.22 -6.09
C SER A 22 24.40 16.66 -4.90
N ASN A 23 24.35 17.38 -3.79
CA ASN A 23 23.40 17.06 -2.73
C ASN A 23 22.02 17.59 -3.19
N PRO A 24 21.01 16.73 -3.44
CA PRO A 24 19.68 17.23 -3.74
C PRO A 24 19.28 18.15 -2.58
N SER A 25 18.85 19.37 -2.90
CA SER A 25 18.51 20.38 -1.91
C SER A 25 17.51 19.76 -0.92
N ARG A 26 17.87 19.69 0.36
CA ARG A 26 17.02 19.14 1.41
C ARG A 26 15.71 19.92 1.44
N MET A 27 14.60 19.27 1.05
CA MET A 27 13.28 19.88 1.09
C MET A 27 12.69 19.85 2.50
N GLU A 28 11.83 20.81 2.74
CA GLU A 28 10.96 20.85 3.92
C GLU A 28 9.54 20.47 3.49
N ILE A 29 9.02 19.39 4.06
CA ILE A 29 7.74 18.78 3.66
C ILE A 29 6.79 18.76 4.87
N LEU A 30 5.60 19.33 4.71
CA LEU A 30 4.50 19.18 5.66
C LEU A 30 3.53 18.12 5.16
N VAL A 31 3.33 17.07 5.94
CA VAL A 31 2.39 16.00 5.66
C VAL A 31 1.14 16.18 6.51
N ILE A 32 -0.03 16.20 5.88
CA ILE A 32 -1.33 16.22 6.56
C ILE A 32 -2.06 14.93 6.20
N THR A 33 -2.37 14.12 7.21
CA THR A 33 -3.06 12.85 6.99
C THR A 33 -3.94 12.47 8.18
N TRP A 34 -5.14 11.96 7.91
CA TRP A 34 -5.96 11.29 8.92
C TRP A 34 -5.41 9.90 9.26
N ASN A 35 -4.88 9.22 8.24
CA ASN A 35 -4.44 7.84 8.25
C ASN A 35 -2.94 7.76 8.57
N TYR A 36 -2.60 7.37 9.80
CA TYR A 36 -1.21 7.18 10.23
C TYR A 36 -1.15 6.17 11.39
N PRO A 37 -0.05 5.42 11.58
CA PRO A 37 0.10 4.53 12.74
C PRO A 37 -0.23 5.24 14.07
N PRO A 38 -0.81 4.54 15.07
CA PRO A 38 -0.94 3.08 15.21
C PRO A 38 -2.12 2.44 14.46
N ARG A 39 -2.92 3.24 13.73
CA ARG A 39 -3.96 2.68 12.85
C ARG A 39 -3.32 1.76 11.83
N ARG A 40 -4.04 0.67 11.47
CA ARG A 40 -3.56 -0.35 10.53
C ARG A 40 -4.39 -0.33 9.25
N GLY A 41 -3.72 -0.25 8.10
CA GLY A 41 -4.35 -0.28 6.77
C GLY A 41 -3.36 0.09 5.68
N GLY A 42 -3.78 -0.05 4.42
CA GLY A 42 -2.92 0.22 3.26
C GLY A 42 -2.51 1.68 3.13
N ILE A 43 -3.38 2.63 3.53
CA ILE A 43 -3.09 4.07 3.50
C ILE A 43 -2.04 4.40 4.57
N GLU A 44 -2.27 3.94 5.80
CA GLU A 44 -1.37 4.10 6.94
C GLU A 44 0.02 3.55 6.63
N TYR A 45 0.06 2.37 6.05
CA TYR A 45 1.30 1.72 5.63
C TYR A 45 2.03 2.54 4.56
N LEU A 46 1.32 3.01 3.53
CA LEU A 46 1.93 3.82 2.46
C LEU A 46 2.50 5.12 3.02
N VAL A 47 1.68 5.91 3.74
CA VAL A 47 2.09 7.26 4.19
C VAL A 47 3.24 7.17 5.20
N SER A 48 3.19 6.22 6.16
CA SER A 48 4.24 6.10 7.17
C SER A 48 5.58 5.65 6.59
N ASN A 49 5.59 4.64 5.71
CA ASN A 49 6.84 4.18 5.08
C ASN A 49 7.41 5.22 4.11
N LEU A 50 6.55 5.94 3.37
CA LEU A 50 6.99 7.06 2.55
C LEU A 50 7.67 8.15 3.40
N CYS A 51 7.02 8.57 4.50
CA CYS A 51 7.60 9.55 5.41
C CYS A 51 8.93 9.05 6.00
N MET A 52 9.01 7.79 6.39
CA MET A 52 10.24 7.19 6.93
C MET A 52 11.38 7.20 5.90
N ASP A 53 11.10 6.91 4.64
CA ASP A 53 12.14 6.92 3.60
C ASP A 53 12.54 8.34 3.19
N LEU A 54 11.57 9.27 3.06
CA LEU A 54 11.84 10.68 2.79
C LEU A 54 12.66 11.36 3.90
N ARG A 55 12.44 11.00 5.18
CA ARG A 55 13.22 11.53 6.32
C ARG A 55 14.72 11.24 6.25
N LYS A 56 15.14 10.25 5.47
CA LYS A 56 16.55 9.96 5.24
C LYS A 56 17.27 11.10 4.50
N ARG A 57 16.54 11.90 3.73
CA ARG A 57 17.07 12.93 2.84
C ARG A 57 16.46 14.31 3.05
N HIS A 58 15.26 14.38 3.59
CA HIS A 58 14.45 15.59 3.73
C HIS A 58 13.98 15.82 5.17
N SER A 59 13.48 17.00 5.46
CA SER A 59 12.79 17.31 6.71
C SER A 59 11.29 17.05 6.49
N VAL A 60 10.71 16.15 7.28
CA VAL A 60 9.31 15.74 7.13
C VAL A 60 8.58 15.89 8.44
N VAL A 61 7.65 16.82 8.49
CA VAL A 61 6.77 17.06 9.64
C VAL A 61 5.38 16.50 9.33
N VAL A 62 4.81 15.74 10.25
CA VAL A 62 3.51 15.09 10.08
C VAL A 62 2.48 15.66 11.04
N VAL A 63 1.30 16.05 10.52
CA VAL A 63 0.13 16.38 11.33
C VAL A 63 -0.95 15.32 11.07
N THR A 64 -1.38 14.63 12.12
CA THR A 64 -2.26 13.47 11.98
C THR A 64 -3.37 13.40 13.03
N SER A 65 -4.24 12.40 12.91
CA SER A 65 -5.38 12.17 13.79
C SER A 65 -4.95 11.76 15.21
N HIS A 66 -5.94 11.82 16.11
CA HIS A 66 -5.77 11.35 17.49
C HIS A 66 -5.39 9.87 17.56
N ALA A 67 -4.48 9.56 18.47
CA ALA A 67 -4.16 8.19 18.86
C ALA A 67 -3.69 8.20 20.32
N SER A 68 -4.03 7.14 21.07
CA SER A 68 -3.63 6.97 22.45
C SER A 68 -3.58 5.47 22.81
N PRO A 69 -2.58 4.99 23.56
CA PRO A 69 -1.34 5.68 23.90
C PRO A 69 -0.32 5.55 22.75
N VAL A 70 0.40 6.62 22.45
CA VAL A 70 1.51 6.59 21.48
C VAL A 70 2.64 7.42 22.06
N PRO A 71 3.91 6.97 22.03
CA PRO A 71 5.06 7.78 22.40
C PRO A 71 5.11 9.07 21.56
N ASP A 72 5.54 10.16 22.16
CA ASP A 72 5.86 11.37 21.43
C ASP A 72 7.01 11.07 20.46
N GLU A 73 6.72 11.15 19.17
CA GLU A 73 7.73 11.06 18.12
C GLU A 73 8.07 12.48 17.66
N GLU A 74 9.35 12.77 17.54
CA GLU A 74 9.82 14.05 16.98
C GLU A 74 9.18 14.25 15.59
N ASP A 75 8.67 15.47 15.35
CA ASP A 75 8.03 15.88 14.09
C ASP A 75 6.70 15.16 13.74
N ILE A 76 6.03 14.50 14.69
CA ILE A 76 4.67 13.98 14.51
C ILE A 76 3.71 14.63 15.50
N PHE A 77 2.80 15.45 14.98
CA PHE A 77 1.81 16.18 15.77
C PHE A 77 0.43 15.55 15.62
N ARG A 78 -0.07 15.01 16.74
CA ARG A 78 -1.37 14.34 16.79
C ARG A 78 -2.43 15.28 17.37
N THR A 79 -3.64 15.25 16.79
CA THR A 79 -4.75 16.00 17.38
C THR A 79 -5.07 15.45 18.78
N PRO A 80 -5.29 16.34 19.78
CA PRO A 80 -5.52 15.90 21.16
C PRO A 80 -6.89 15.23 21.36
N PHE A 81 -7.83 15.46 20.46
CA PHE A 81 -9.20 14.95 20.57
C PHE A 81 -9.56 14.04 19.39
N PRO A 82 -10.35 12.98 19.61
CA PRO A 82 -10.84 12.13 18.54
C PRO A 82 -11.89 12.85 17.68
N GLY A 83 -12.05 12.43 16.44
CA GLY A 83 -13.06 12.91 15.51
C GLY A 83 -12.52 13.79 14.39
N LEU A 84 -13.29 13.82 13.30
CA LEU A 84 -12.89 14.46 12.04
C LEU A 84 -12.83 16.01 12.16
N ILE A 85 -13.79 16.60 12.84
CA ILE A 85 -13.86 18.07 13.02
C ILE A 85 -12.68 18.56 13.89
N PRO A 86 -12.41 17.98 15.08
CA PRO A 86 -11.23 18.34 15.86
C PRO A 86 -9.93 18.17 15.08
N PHE A 87 -9.79 17.08 14.29
CA PHE A 87 -8.63 16.90 13.44
C PHE A 87 -8.51 18.02 12.40
N ALA A 88 -9.59 18.37 11.69
CA ALA A 88 -9.52 19.39 10.65
C ALA A 88 -9.10 20.76 11.22
N LEU A 89 -9.69 21.16 12.36
CA LEU A 89 -9.35 22.40 13.03
C LEU A 89 -7.91 22.41 13.54
N TYR A 90 -7.48 21.30 14.16
CA TYR A 90 -6.11 21.16 14.65
C TYR A 90 -5.10 21.14 13.50
N ALA A 91 -5.39 20.44 12.41
CA ALA A 91 -4.50 20.36 11.25
C ALA A 91 -4.31 21.73 10.58
N LEU A 92 -5.38 22.54 10.47
CA LEU A 92 -5.27 23.92 10.00
C LEU A 92 -4.47 24.79 10.95
N TRP A 93 -4.79 24.77 12.25
CA TRP A 93 -4.07 25.55 13.24
C TRP A 93 -2.60 25.16 13.36
N ARG A 94 -2.31 23.87 13.53
CA ARG A 94 -0.93 23.37 13.71
C ARG A 94 -0.13 23.51 12.42
N GLY A 95 -0.75 23.21 11.26
CA GLY A 95 -0.13 23.42 9.95
C GLY A 95 0.23 24.89 9.72
N ALA A 96 -0.67 25.81 10.02
CA ALA A 96 -0.39 27.26 9.95
C ALA A 96 0.79 27.67 10.87
N MET A 97 0.81 27.17 12.12
CA MET A 97 1.91 27.46 13.06
C MET A 97 3.27 26.94 12.57
N ILE A 98 3.28 25.75 11.95
CA ILE A 98 4.49 25.16 11.35
C ILE A 98 4.95 26.04 10.17
N LEU A 99 4.04 26.39 9.26
CA LEU A 99 4.33 27.21 8.07
C LEU A 99 4.75 28.65 8.39
N LEU A 100 4.23 29.24 9.48
CA LEU A 100 4.66 30.55 9.96
C LEU A 100 6.08 30.52 10.55
N ARG A 101 6.43 29.42 11.25
CA ARG A 101 7.76 29.26 11.86
C ARG A 101 8.81 28.84 10.83
N ASN A 102 8.42 28.06 9.86
CA ASN A 102 9.31 27.57 8.81
C ASN A 102 8.75 27.87 7.41
N ARG A 103 9.09 29.04 6.89
CA ARG A 103 8.67 29.48 5.55
C ARG A 103 9.41 28.79 4.40
N LYS A 104 10.31 27.84 4.70
CA LYS A 104 11.04 27.05 3.70
C LYS A 104 10.27 25.81 3.24
N ILE A 105 9.09 25.54 3.83
CA ILE A 105 8.27 24.41 3.42
C ILE A 105 7.80 24.62 1.97
N GLU A 106 8.26 23.73 1.10
CA GLU A 106 8.02 23.78 -0.35
C GLU A 106 6.83 22.94 -0.76
N VAL A 107 6.51 21.88 0.03
CA VAL A 107 5.47 20.90 -0.28
C VAL A 107 4.56 20.70 0.92
N ILE A 108 3.25 20.77 0.67
CA ILE A 108 2.21 20.36 1.61
C ILE A 108 1.55 19.12 1.01
N PHE A 109 1.88 17.94 1.56
CA PHE A 109 1.43 16.66 1.08
C PHE A 109 0.24 16.16 1.89
N GLY A 110 -0.87 15.88 1.20
CA GLY A 110 -2.05 15.25 1.76
C GLY A 110 -2.03 13.74 1.57
N GLY A 111 -2.04 12.98 2.65
CA GLY A 111 -1.96 11.51 2.61
C GLY A 111 -3.22 10.80 2.09
N SER A 112 -4.31 11.53 1.82
CA SER A 112 -5.53 11.03 1.19
C SER A 112 -6.35 12.18 0.62
N VAL A 113 -7.32 11.88 -0.24
CA VAL A 113 -8.24 12.88 -0.84
C VAL A 113 -9.07 13.62 0.21
N MET A 114 -9.33 12.99 1.35
CA MET A 114 -10.11 13.58 2.44
C MET A 114 -9.51 14.89 2.96
N VAL A 115 -8.20 15.04 2.97
CA VAL A 115 -7.52 16.23 3.48
C VAL A 115 -7.27 17.31 2.42
N THR A 116 -7.76 17.12 1.19
CA THR A 116 -7.59 18.10 0.09
C THR A 116 -7.93 19.54 0.47
N PRO A 117 -9.08 19.82 1.14
CA PRO A 117 -9.42 21.20 1.52
C PRO A 117 -8.39 21.83 2.47
N LEU A 118 -7.89 21.04 3.43
CA LEU A 118 -6.93 21.51 4.43
C LEU A 118 -5.60 21.87 3.77
N VAL A 119 -5.10 20.99 2.90
CA VAL A 119 -3.86 21.19 2.14
C VAL A 119 -3.97 22.43 1.26
N LEU A 120 -5.06 22.59 0.50
CA LEU A 120 -5.27 23.73 -0.38
C LEU A 120 -5.39 25.05 0.37
N ILE A 121 -6.09 25.08 1.50
CA ILE A 121 -6.21 26.29 2.33
C ILE A 121 -4.81 26.70 2.82
N LEU A 122 -4.03 25.77 3.35
CA LEU A 122 -2.69 26.07 3.84
C LEU A 122 -1.74 26.49 2.72
N ALA A 123 -1.74 25.79 1.58
CA ALA A 123 -0.93 26.16 0.43
C ALA A 123 -1.26 27.54 -0.11
N ARG A 124 -2.55 27.90 -0.15
CA ARG A 124 -3.00 29.20 -0.65
C ARG A 124 -2.67 30.35 0.29
N LEU A 125 -2.66 30.11 1.61
CA LEU A 125 -2.38 31.16 2.62
C LEU A 125 -0.87 31.36 2.85
N PHE A 126 -0.09 30.29 2.79
CA PHE A 126 1.33 30.32 3.20
C PHE A 126 2.31 30.02 2.07
N GLY A 127 1.82 29.59 0.91
CA GLY A 127 2.65 29.08 -0.19
C GLY A 127 2.92 27.60 -0.08
N GLY A 128 3.73 27.09 -1.02
CA GLY A 128 4.02 25.66 -1.15
C GLY A 128 3.14 24.94 -2.14
N LYS A 129 3.58 23.80 -2.64
CA LYS A 129 2.88 22.97 -3.62
C LYS A 129 1.89 22.06 -2.89
N ALA A 130 0.61 22.10 -3.29
CA ALA A 130 -0.42 21.19 -2.81
C ALA A 130 -0.36 19.87 -3.58
N VAL A 131 0.08 18.81 -2.93
CA VAL A 131 0.18 17.46 -3.51
C VAL A 131 -0.74 16.52 -2.74
N ILE A 132 -1.59 15.76 -3.45
CA ILE A 132 -2.57 14.86 -2.82
C ILE A 132 -2.36 13.43 -3.29
N GLN A 133 -2.30 12.49 -2.33
CA GLN A 133 -2.37 11.06 -2.58
C GLN A 133 -3.81 10.60 -2.75
N ALA A 134 -4.09 9.84 -3.82
CA ALA A 134 -5.36 9.17 -4.05
C ALA A 134 -5.22 7.65 -3.97
N HIS A 135 -6.21 6.98 -3.36
CA HIS A 135 -6.15 5.55 -3.05
C HIS A 135 -7.25 4.70 -3.71
N GLY A 136 -8.14 5.31 -4.49
CA GLY A 136 -9.26 4.68 -5.17
C GLY A 136 -10.56 4.81 -4.37
N LEU A 137 -10.69 4.13 -3.23
CA LEU A 137 -11.90 4.20 -2.40
C LEU A 137 -12.24 5.64 -1.98
N ASP A 138 -11.25 6.45 -1.70
CA ASP A 138 -11.40 7.87 -1.34
C ASP A 138 -11.87 8.76 -2.50
N LEU A 139 -11.89 8.28 -3.73
CA LEU A 139 -12.47 8.97 -4.89
C LEU A 139 -13.94 8.61 -5.14
N VAL A 140 -14.35 7.38 -4.78
CA VAL A 140 -15.70 6.86 -5.05
C VAL A 140 -16.62 6.87 -3.83
N TYR A 141 -16.14 7.29 -2.66
CA TYR A 141 -16.94 7.34 -1.44
C TYR A 141 -18.28 8.06 -1.65
N PRO A 142 -19.45 7.40 -1.44
CA PRO A 142 -20.75 7.86 -1.93
C PRO A 142 -21.41 8.95 -1.06
N ASN A 143 -20.63 9.86 -0.49
CA ASN A 143 -21.15 10.98 0.29
C ASN A 143 -21.07 12.25 -0.53
N ARG A 144 -22.22 12.87 -0.83
CA ARG A 144 -22.31 14.09 -1.68
C ARG A 144 -21.49 15.25 -1.13
N LEU A 145 -21.52 15.48 0.18
CA LEU A 145 -20.74 16.56 0.80
C LEU A 145 -19.24 16.32 0.63
N TYR A 146 -18.79 15.09 0.84
CA TYR A 146 -17.41 14.68 0.62
C TYR A 146 -16.98 14.86 -0.85
N GLN A 147 -17.82 14.44 -1.80
CA GLN A 147 -17.55 14.62 -3.23
C GLN A 147 -17.38 16.09 -3.59
N LEU A 148 -18.21 16.96 -3.06
CA LEU A 148 -18.18 18.42 -3.31
C LEU A 148 -17.02 19.12 -2.60
N SER A 149 -16.71 18.74 -1.36
CA SER A 149 -15.73 19.43 -0.52
C SER A 149 -14.31 18.89 -0.63
N CYS A 150 -14.12 17.61 -0.98
CA CYS A 150 -12.79 17.00 -1.06
C CYS A 150 -12.43 16.62 -2.50
N VAL A 151 -13.23 15.76 -3.15
CA VAL A 151 -12.89 15.20 -4.46
C VAL A 151 -12.89 16.28 -5.56
N ARG A 152 -13.93 17.11 -5.60
CA ARG A 152 -14.04 18.20 -6.60
C ARG A 152 -12.89 19.21 -6.52
N TRP A 153 -12.21 19.31 -5.39
CA TRP A 153 -11.13 20.27 -5.20
C TRP A 153 -9.78 19.76 -5.71
N LEU A 154 -9.66 18.49 -6.09
CA LEU A 154 -8.45 17.93 -6.72
C LEU A 154 -8.01 18.73 -7.95
N LYS A 155 -8.93 19.36 -8.67
CA LYS A 155 -8.62 20.23 -9.83
C LYS A 155 -7.74 21.45 -9.51
N TYR A 156 -7.63 21.81 -8.23
CA TYR A 156 -6.84 22.95 -7.76
C TYR A 156 -5.47 22.53 -7.20
N CYS A 157 -5.20 21.23 -7.07
CA CYS A 157 -3.90 20.73 -6.62
C CYS A 157 -2.85 20.86 -7.72
N GLU A 158 -1.61 21.08 -7.34
CA GLU A 158 -0.44 21.06 -8.25
C GLU A 158 -0.10 19.67 -8.72
N ARG A 159 -0.32 18.65 -7.88
CA ARG A 159 -0.16 17.23 -8.23
C ARG A 159 -1.19 16.38 -7.52
N VAL A 160 -1.66 15.34 -8.21
CA VAL A 160 -2.42 14.23 -7.64
C VAL A 160 -1.64 12.95 -7.94
N ILE A 161 -1.24 12.23 -6.91
CA ILE A 161 -0.49 10.98 -7.03
C ILE A 161 -1.47 9.84 -6.77
N ALA A 162 -1.68 8.98 -7.75
CA ALA A 162 -2.54 7.82 -7.67
C ALA A 162 -1.71 6.56 -7.39
N ASN A 163 -2.22 5.66 -6.56
CA ASN A 163 -1.54 4.41 -6.22
C ASN A 163 -1.61 3.34 -7.33
N SER A 164 -2.43 3.55 -8.37
CA SER A 164 -2.56 2.67 -9.52
C SER A 164 -3.07 3.42 -10.75
N THR A 165 -2.93 2.78 -11.92
CA THR A 165 -3.49 3.27 -13.19
C THR A 165 -5.01 3.44 -13.09
N TYR A 166 -5.70 2.47 -12.46
CA TYR A 166 -7.14 2.55 -12.24
C TYR A 166 -7.52 3.77 -11.38
N THR A 167 -6.82 3.98 -10.26
CA THR A 167 -7.04 5.15 -9.40
C THR A 167 -6.76 6.46 -10.12
N ALA A 168 -5.75 6.49 -11.01
CA ALA A 168 -5.47 7.68 -11.83
C ALA A 168 -6.59 7.99 -12.82
N LEU A 169 -7.19 6.98 -13.43
CA LEU A 169 -8.37 7.15 -14.30
C LEU A 169 -9.55 7.71 -13.49
N LEU A 170 -9.85 7.12 -12.34
CA LEU A 170 -10.90 7.63 -11.45
C LEU A 170 -10.65 9.10 -11.04
N ALA A 171 -9.42 9.45 -10.67
CA ALA A 171 -9.09 10.84 -10.28
C ALA A 171 -9.36 11.81 -11.44
N LYS A 172 -9.03 11.44 -12.68
CA LYS A 172 -9.28 12.23 -13.89
C LYS A 172 -10.78 12.38 -14.17
N GLU A 173 -11.55 11.31 -14.08
CA GLU A 173 -13.01 11.31 -14.21
C GLU A 173 -13.69 12.20 -13.16
N LYS A 174 -13.17 12.23 -11.95
CA LYS A 174 -13.65 13.08 -10.86
C LYS A 174 -13.17 14.54 -10.95
N GLY A 175 -12.42 14.89 -12.00
CA GLY A 175 -12.06 16.26 -12.35
C GLY A 175 -10.65 16.71 -11.99
N ALA A 176 -9.76 15.80 -11.57
CA ALA A 176 -8.34 16.12 -11.52
C ALA A 176 -7.81 16.41 -12.93
N ARG A 177 -6.90 17.40 -13.06
CA ARG A 177 -6.34 17.76 -14.36
C ARG A 177 -5.46 16.66 -14.89
N ASN A 178 -5.69 16.21 -16.12
CA ASN A 178 -4.97 15.08 -16.74
C ASN A 178 -3.43 15.19 -16.66
N THR A 179 -2.90 16.38 -16.88
CA THR A 179 -1.46 16.66 -16.89
C THR A 179 -0.82 16.69 -15.50
N LEU A 180 -1.63 16.63 -14.44
CA LEU A 180 -1.18 16.74 -13.05
C LEU A 180 -1.41 15.45 -12.25
N VAL A 181 -1.83 14.36 -12.90
CA VAL A 181 -2.05 13.05 -12.27
C VAL A 181 -0.91 12.11 -12.63
N SER A 182 -0.17 11.67 -11.63
CA SER A 182 0.92 10.68 -11.75
C SER A 182 0.51 9.37 -11.10
N VAL A 183 1.09 8.25 -11.54
CA VAL A 183 0.91 6.93 -10.93
C VAL A 183 2.18 6.55 -10.20
N ILE A 184 2.10 6.42 -8.87
CA ILE A 184 3.17 5.91 -8.03
C ILE A 184 2.58 4.84 -7.11
N PRO A 185 2.91 3.56 -7.31
CA PRO A 185 2.40 2.47 -6.50
C PRO A 185 2.98 2.51 -5.08
N PRO A 186 2.34 1.86 -4.09
CA PRO A 186 2.93 1.67 -2.78
C PRO A 186 4.15 0.76 -2.85
N GLY A 187 5.12 1.03 -1.98
CA GLY A 187 6.33 0.22 -1.83
C GLY A 187 6.19 -0.89 -0.80
N VAL A 188 7.15 -1.82 -0.80
CA VAL A 188 7.35 -2.81 0.26
C VAL A 188 8.81 -2.81 0.72
N GLN A 189 9.05 -3.42 1.87
CA GLN A 189 10.40 -3.69 2.40
C GLN A 189 10.76 -5.17 2.14
N PRO A 190 11.49 -5.49 1.07
CA PRO A 190 11.75 -6.90 0.70
C PRO A 190 12.46 -7.67 1.81
N GLY A 191 13.36 -7.02 2.56
CA GLY A 191 14.11 -7.63 3.66
C GLY A 191 13.24 -8.26 4.76
N ARG A 192 12.00 -7.78 4.94
CA ARG A 192 11.05 -8.37 5.91
C ARG A 192 10.69 -9.82 5.58
N PHE A 193 10.73 -10.20 4.32
CA PHE A 193 10.26 -11.50 3.83
C PHE A 193 11.40 -12.48 3.53
N GLN A 194 12.65 -12.16 3.87
CA GLN A 194 13.81 -12.96 3.52
C GLN A 194 14.30 -13.89 4.65
N SER A 195 13.83 -13.71 5.90
CA SER A 195 14.21 -14.59 7.01
C SER A 195 13.54 -15.96 6.89
N THR A 196 14.30 -17.03 6.81
CA THR A 196 13.80 -18.41 6.67
C THR A 196 13.38 -19.04 7.99
N ASP A 197 13.82 -18.51 9.11
CA ASP A 197 13.68 -19.14 10.44
C ASP A 197 12.24 -19.14 10.97
N VAL A 198 11.38 -18.27 10.42
CA VAL A 198 10.00 -18.09 10.88
C VAL A 198 9.02 -19.04 10.19
N ALA A 199 9.38 -19.62 9.05
CA ALA A 199 8.50 -20.41 8.21
C ALA A 199 7.97 -21.65 8.92
N ASP A 200 8.85 -22.50 9.43
CA ASP A 200 8.48 -23.78 10.08
C ASP A 200 7.82 -23.53 11.45
N ALA A 201 8.23 -22.48 12.16
CA ALA A 201 7.59 -22.06 13.39
C ALA A 201 6.12 -21.68 13.14
N SER A 202 5.82 -20.93 12.08
CA SER A 202 4.45 -20.54 11.69
C SER A 202 3.60 -21.73 11.31
N LYS A 203 4.13 -22.74 10.57
CA LYS A 203 3.37 -23.96 10.27
C LYS A 203 2.93 -24.68 11.53
N ARG A 204 3.86 -24.93 12.44
CA ARG A 204 3.53 -25.59 13.74
C ARG A 204 2.55 -24.76 14.57
N LYS A 205 2.79 -23.45 14.67
CA LYS A 205 1.94 -22.52 15.45
C LYS A 205 0.49 -22.58 15.01
N PHE A 206 0.23 -22.65 13.71
CA PHE A 206 -1.12 -22.59 13.15
C PHE A 206 -1.68 -23.96 12.71
N GLY A 207 -0.97 -25.07 13.01
CA GLY A 207 -1.39 -26.43 12.66
C GLY A 207 -1.48 -26.69 11.17
N LEU A 208 -0.50 -26.19 10.41
CA LEU A 208 -0.46 -26.23 8.95
C LEU A 208 0.56 -27.24 8.40
N ASP A 209 1.10 -28.12 9.27
CA ASP A 209 2.02 -29.15 8.86
C ASP A 209 1.38 -30.12 7.85
N GLY A 210 2.11 -30.43 6.79
CA GLY A 210 1.62 -31.29 5.71
C GLY A 210 0.54 -30.69 4.83
N LYS A 211 0.17 -29.40 5.00
CA LYS A 211 -0.84 -28.73 4.19
C LYS A 211 -0.26 -27.95 3.03
N ARG A 212 -0.96 -27.94 1.89
CA ARG A 212 -0.77 -26.98 0.81
C ARG A 212 -1.57 -25.72 1.12
N ILE A 213 -0.87 -24.64 1.40
CA ILE A 213 -1.45 -23.42 2.00
C ILE A 213 -1.83 -22.43 0.90
N ILE A 214 -3.10 -22.07 0.83
CA ILE A 214 -3.66 -20.95 0.09
C ILE A 214 -3.85 -19.82 1.08
N LEU A 215 -3.17 -18.70 0.92
CA LEU A 215 -3.19 -17.60 1.89
C LEU A 215 -3.99 -16.41 1.37
N PHE A 216 -4.86 -15.89 2.23
CA PHE A 216 -5.48 -14.57 2.09
C PHE A 216 -5.04 -13.68 3.26
N VAL A 217 -4.64 -12.46 2.98
CA VAL A 217 -4.33 -11.44 3.98
C VAL A 217 -5.08 -10.15 3.66
N GLY A 218 -5.79 -9.61 4.64
CA GLY A 218 -6.46 -8.32 4.49
C GLY A 218 -7.75 -8.20 5.31
N ARG A 219 -8.28 -6.98 5.39
CA ARG A 219 -9.57 -6.74 6.03
C ARG A 219 -10.66 -7.57 5.35
N LEU A 220 -11.55 -8.17 6.14
CA LEU A 220 -12.63 -9.00 5.62
C LEU A 220 -13.81 -8.12 5.16
N ALA A 221 -13.55 -7.25 4.20
CA ALA A 221 -14.57 -6.47 3.52
C ALA A 221 -15.18 -7.29 2.38
N LYS A 222 -16.47 -7.11 2.11
CA LYS A 222 -17.22 -7.85 1.07
C LYS A 222 -16.51 -7.86 -0.28
N ARG A 223 -16.00 -6.68 -0.71
CA ARG A 223 -15.25 -6.55 -1.98
C ARG A 223 -14.01 -7.45 -2.12
N LYS A 224 -13.49 -7.97 -1.01
CA LYS A 224 -12.33 -8.88 -1.04
C LYS A 224 -12.68 -10.31 -1.49
N GLY A 225 -13.97 -10.66 -1.56
CA GLY A 225 -14.47 -11.89 -2.18
C GLY A 225 -14.12 -13.18 -1.43
N VAL A 226 -13.74 -13.11 -0.15
CA VAL A 226 -13.37 -14.32 0.64
C VAL A 226 -14.53 -15.29 0.75
N LYS A 227 -15.75 -14.79 1.03
CA LYS A 227 -16.96 -15.61 1.11
C LYS A 227 -17.25 -16.30 -0.23
N GLU A 228 -17.19 -15.56 -1.32
CA GLU A 228 -17.45 -16.06 -2.67
C GLU A 228 -16.40 -17.09 -3.10
N PHE A 229 -15.14 -16.89 -2.76
CA PHE A 229 -14.08 -17.87 -3.01
C PHE A 229 -14.36 -19.20 -2.28
N ILE A 230 -14.76 -19.16 -1.02
CA ILE A 230 -15.12 -20.36 -0.25
C ILE A 230 -16.37 -21.01 -0.85
N GLN A 231 -17.37 -20.21 -1.21
CA GLN A 231 -18.65 -20.68 -1.72
C GLN A 231 -18.55 -21.37 -3.08
N TYR A 232 -17.72 -20.85 -3.99
CA TYR A 232 -17.72 -21.25 -5.39
C TYR A 232 -16.44 -21.94 -5.87
N SER A 233 -15.28 -21.68 -5.21
CA SER A 233 -13.98 -22.20 -5.66
C SER A 233 -13.38 -23.25 -4.73
N LEU A 234 -13.43 -23.04 -3.42
CA LEU A 234 -12.68 -23.87 -2.47
C LEU A 234 -13.12 -25.33 -2.44
N GLY A 235 -14.41 -25.62 -2.63
CA GLY A 235 -14.93 -27.00 -2.65
C GLY A 235 -14.33 -27.84 -3.79
N ARG A 236 -14.16 -27.25 -4.98
CA ARG A 236 -13.48 -27.89 -6.12
C ARG A 236 -12.00 -28.10 -5.81
N ILE A 237 -11.33 -27.07 -5.29
CA ILE A 237 -9.91 -27.17 -4.93
C ILE A 237 -9.70 -28.28 -3.89
N ALA A 238 -10.52 -28.35 -2.84
CA ALA A 238 -10.43 -29.36 -1.79
C ALA A 238 -10.66 -30.80 -2.30
N LYS A 239 -11.53 -30.96 -3.29
CA LYS A 239 -11.79 -32.25 -3.94
C LYS A 239 -10.58 -32.75 -4.74
N GLU A 240 -9.89 -31.86 -5.46
CA GLU A 240 -8.72 -32.20 -6.29
C GLU A 240 -7.44 -32.25 -5.46
N ILE A 241 -7.38 -31.49 -4.37
CA ILE A 241 -6.21 -31.35 -3.48
C ILE A 241 -6.67 -31.51 -2.02
N PRO A 242 -6.78 -32.74 -1.52
CA PRO A 242 -7.34 -33.02 -0.18
C PRO A 242 -6.54 -32.41 0.99
N ASP A 243 -5.27 -32.12 0.81
CA ASP A 243 -4.41 -31.44 1.77
C ASP A 243 -4.38 -29.91 1.62
N ALA A 244 -5.16 -29.33 0.70
CA ALA A 244 -5.29 -27.88 0.57
C ALA A 244 -5.94 -27.27 1.80
N CYS A 245 -5.38 -26.15 2.29
CA CYS A 245 -5.90 -25.39 3.40
C CYS A 245 -5.92 -23.90 3.05
N PHE A 246 -7.10 -23.28 3.08
CA PHE A 246 -7.28 -21.87 2.90
C PHE A 246 -7.13 -21.16 4.24
N VAL A 247 -6.06 -20.39 4.38
CA VAL A 247 -5.72 -19.62 5.59
C VAL A 247 -6.12 -18.17 5.35
N VAL A 248 -6.97 -17.66 6.21
CA VAL A 248 -7.56 -16.32 6.14
C VAL A 248 -7.05 -15.51 7.33
N VAL A 249 -6.30 -14.45 7.04
CA VAL A 249 -5.77 -13.52 8.04
C VAL A 249 -6.43 -12.17 7.87
N GLY A 250 -7.08 -11.70 8.93
CA GLY A 250 -7.71 -10.39 8.99
C GLY A 250 -9.04 -10.40 9.74
N ASP A 251 -9.50 -9.22 10.09
CA ASP A 251 -10.72 -8.99 10.87
C ASP A 251 -11.76 -8.21 10.07
N ASN A 252 -12.97 -8.18 10.62
CA ASN A 252 -14.03 -7.28 10.17
C ASN A 252 -13.54 -5.82 10.22
N PRO A 253 -13.88 -4.99 9.23
CA PRO A 253 -13.50 -3.59 9.20
C PRO A 253 -14.27 -2.78 10.26
N VAL A 254 -13.75 -2.72 11.49
CA VAL A 254 -14.39 -2.01 12.63
C VAL A 254 -14.48 -0.48 12.38
N GLU A 255 -13.54 0.08 11.63
CA GLU A 255 -13.45 1.51 11.32
C GLU A 255 -13.73 1.83 9.84
N ALA A 256 -14.44 0.98 9.10
CA ALA A 256 -14.75 1.25 7.70
C ALA A 256 -15.82 2.36 7.58
N LEU A 257 -15.56 3.30 6.69
CA LEU A 257 -16.50 4.39 6.36
C LEU A 257 -17.80 3.87 5.70
N THR A 258 -17.77 2.69 5.09
CA THR A 258 -18.82 2.24 4.17
C THR A 258 -19.66 1.05 4.64
N TYR A 259 -19.10 0.05 5.31
CA TYR A 259 -19.85 -1.17 5.67
C TYR A 259 -19.39 -1.73 7.01
N ARG A 260 -20.36 -2.01 7.90
CA ARG A 260 -20.17 -2.69 9.20
C ARG A 260 -20.79 -4.09 9.16
N ASP A 261 -20.68 -4.79 8.05
CA ASP A 261 -21.26 -6.12 7.90
C ASP A 261 -20.47 -7.15 8.73
N ASP A 262 -21.15 -8.13 9.30
CA ASP A 262 -20.54 -9.28 9.96
C ASP A 262 -20.04 -10.28 8.90
N THR A 263 -19.00 -9.88 8.17
CA THR A 263 -18.41 -10.71 7.12
C THR A 263 -17.85 -12.02 7.67
N ILE A 264 -17.34 -12.03 8.91
CA ILE A 264 -16.81 -13.24 9.56
C ILE A 264 -17.93 -14.25 9.82
N GLY A 265 -19.08 -13.80 10.35
CA GLY A 265 -20.24 -14.65 10.56
C GLY A 265 -20.78 -15.26 9.27
N GLU A 266 -20.85 -14.45 8.18
CA GLU A 266 -21.26 -14.94 6.87
C GLU A 266 -20.27 -15.98 6.30
N ILE A 267 -18.96 -15.74 6.44
CA ILE A 267 -17.90 -16.69 6.03
C ILE A 267 -18.03 -17.99 6.80
N ALA A 268 -18.19 -17.95 8.13
CA ALA A 268 -18.33 -19.14 8.97
C ALA A 268 -19.56 -19.96 8.59
N ALA A 269 -20.69 -19.31 8.29
CA ALA A 269 -21.91 -19.97 7.83
C ALA A 269 -21.70 -20.72 6.50
N VAL A 270 -20.99 -20.10 5.54
CA VAL A 270 -20.68 -20.74 4.24
C VAL A 270 -19.72 -21.93 4.43
N ILE A 271 -18.69 -21.81 5.26
CA ILE A 271 -17.76 -22.91 5.57
C ILE A 271 -18.55 -24.12 6.10
N SER A 272 -19.45 -23.90 7.07
CA SER A 272 -20.27 -24.96 7.65
C SER A 272 -21.22 -25.57 6.62
N ALA A 273 -21.96 -24.75 5.87
CA ALA A 273 -22.92 -25.20 4.85
C ALA A 273 -22.27 -26.02 3.72
N LYS A 274 -21.00 -25.73 3.39
CA LYS A 274 -20.24 -26.46 2.36
C LYS A 274 -19.43 -27.65 2.91
N GLY A 275 -19.40 -27.88 4.22
CA GLY A 275 -18.62 -28.95 4.84
C GLY A 275 -17.11 -28.75 4.74
N LEU A 276 -16.62 -27.50 4.70
CA LEU A 276 -15.22 -27.16 4.44
C LEU A 276 -14.40 -26.83 5.71
N LEU A 277 -14.88 -27.21 6.89
CA LEU A 277 -14.23 -26.93 8.17
C LEU A 277 -12.79 -27.42 8.27
N SER A 278 -12.46 -28.57 7.65
CA SER A 278 -11.10 -29.11 7.63
C SER A 278 -10.16 -28.38 6.66
N HIS A 279 -10.71 -27.60 5.72
CA HIS A 279 -9.98 -26.91 4.66
C HIS A 279 -9.82 -25.40 4.87
N VAL A 280 -10.36 -24.83 5.97
CA VAL A 280 -10.29 -23.40 6.26
C VAL A 280 -9.71 -23.17 7.66
N ARG A 281 -8.87 -22.13 7.77
CA ARG A 281 -8.40 -21.56 9.03
C ARG A 281 -8.66 -20.06 9.03
N LEU A 282 -9.59 -19.60 9.88
CA LEU A 282 -9.83 -18.18 10.15
C LEU A 282 -8.96 -17.78 11.34
N LEU A 283 -7.92 -16.97 11.13
CA LEU A 283 -6.92 -16.65 12.15
C LEU A 283 -7.13 -15.28 12.80
N GLY A 284 -8.09 -14.49 12.28
CA GLY A 284 -8.28 -13.12 12.75
C GLY A 284 -7.10 -12.21 12.41
N GLY A 285 -7.00 -11.09 13.10
CA GLY A 285 -5.87 -10.17 12.99
C GLY A 285 -4.63 -10.71 13.71
N LEU A 286 -3.51 -10.75 13.02
CA LEU A 286 -2.26 -11.28 13.55
C LEU A 286 -1.19 -10.18 13.72
N PRO A 287 -0.20 -10.38 14.62
CA PRO A 287 1.02 -9.61 14.64
C PRO A 287 1.76 -9.71 13.30
N ASP A 288 2.51 -8.67 12.98
CA ASP A 288 3.20 -8.53 11.69
C ASP A 288 4.19 -9.68 11.39
N GLU A 289 4.91 -10.15 12.40
CA GLU A 289 5.84 -11.28 12.28
C GLU A 289 5.14 -12.60 11.91
N ASP A 290 3.94 -12.84 12.45
CA ASP A 290 3.14 -14.01 12.10
C ASP A 290 2.63 -13.95 10.65
N VAL A 291 2.23 -12.75 10.21
CA VAL A 291 1.82 -12.52 8.81
C VAL A 291 2.97 -12.78 7.86
N VAL A 292 4.18 -12.29 8.18
CA VAL A 292 5.40 -12.56 7.42
C VAL A 292 5.69 -14.07 7.36
N GLY A 293 5.61 -14.76 8.49
CA GLY A 293 5.79 -16.21 8.55
C GLY A 293 4.79 -16.98 7.68
N LEU A 294 3.52 -16.54 7.63
CA LEU A 294 2.50 -17.14 6.76
C LEU A 294 2.79 -16.87 5.27
N TYR A 295 3.24 -15.68 4.90
CA TYR A 295 3.71 -15.42 3.54
C TYR A 295 4.87 -16.35 3.16
N GLN A 296 5.81 -16.59 4.05
CA GLN A 296 6.96 -17.48 3.77
C GLN A 296 6.55 -18.95 3.65
N THR A 297 5.49 -19.39 4.34
CA THR A 297 5.03 -20.78 4.34
C THR A 297 4.03 -21.12 3.26
N CYS A 298 3.24 -20.14 2.78
CA CYS A 298 2.17 -20.41 1.84
C CYS A 298 2.71 -20.89 0.48
N ASN A 299 1.84 -21.57 -0.27
CA ASN A 299 2.11 -22.05 -1.62
C ASN A 299 1.66 -21.05 -2.66
N VAL A 300 0.55 -20.36 -2.40
CA VAL A 300 -0.05 -19.34 -3.26
C VAL A 300 -0.82 -18.33 -2.41
N VAL A 301 -0.80 -17.07 -2.82
CA VAL A 301 -1.65 -16.03 -2.22
C VAL A 301 -2.83 -15.75 -3.13
N VAL A 302 -4.04 -15.64 -2.56
CA VAL A 302 -5.27 -15.40 -3.32
C VAL A 302 -5.89 -14.08 -2.91
N LEU A 303 -6.26 -13.24 -3.89
CA LEU A 303 -7.08 -12.05 -3.70
C LEU A 303 -8.24 -12.07 -4.71
N PRO A 304 -9.37 -12.71 -4.36
CA PRO A 304 -10.50 -12.93 -5.26
C PRO A 304 -11.46 -11.72 -5.21
N ALA A 305 -10.93 -10.52 -5.39
CA ALA A 305 -11.67 -9.27 -5.26
C ALA A 305 -12.88 -9.21 -6.21
N LEU A 306 -13.98 -8.66 -5.70
CA LEU A 306 -15.22 -8.45 -6.46
C LEU A 306 -15.19 -7.10 -7.16
N GLN A 307 -15.85 -7.03 -8.32
CA GLN A 307 -16.12 -5.76 -8.99
C GLN A 307 -17.23 -5.04 -8.23
N ASP A 308 -16.94 -3.84 -7.74
CA ASP A 308 -17.90 -2.92 -7.12
C ASP A 308 -17.50 -1.48 -7.42
N ASP A 309 -18.42 -0.70 -7.99
CA ASP A 309 -18.15 0.69 -8.39
C ASP A 309 -18.07 1.64 -7.19
N ASN A 310 -18.62 1.26 -6.04
CA ASN A 310 -18.65 2.07 -4.83
C ASN A 310 -17.60 1.65 -3.78
N ASP A 311 -17.00 0.46 -3.93
CA ASP A 311 -15.97 -0.06 -3.02
C ASP A 311 -14.87 -0.76 -3.82
N VAL A 312 -13.94 0.03 -4.36
CA VAL A 312 -12.91 -0.44 -5.29
C VAL A 312 -11.64 -0.91 -4.58
N GLU A 313 -10.98 -1.92 -5.18
CA GLU A 313 -9.61 -2.28 -4.80
C GLU A 313 -8.63 -1.32 -5.45
N GLY A 314 -8.03 -0.43 -4.66
CA GLY A 314 -7.15 0.62 -5.18
C GLY A 314 -5.83 0.11 -5.77
N PHE A 315 -5.24 -0.96 -5.18
CA PHE A 315 -3.97 -1.51 -5.65
C PHE A 315 -3.76 -2.98 -5.28
N GLY A 316 -4.06 -3.39 -4.04
CA GLY A 316 -3.79 -4.74 -3.56
C GLY A 316 -2.35 -4.93 -3.06
N ILE A 317 -1.90 -4.10 -2.10
CA ILE A 317 -0.53 -4.16 -1.54
C ILE A 317 -0.12 -5.57 -1.09
N VAL A 318 -1.05 -6.38 -0.59
CA VAL A 318 -0.82 -7.76 -0.14
C VAL A 318 -0.28 -8.68 -1.25
N LEU A 319 -0.55 -8.35 -2.53
CA LEU A 319 -0.01 -9.06 -3.69
C LEU A 319 1.47 -8.74 -3.91
N VAL A 320 1.88 -7.51 -3.61
CA VAL A 320 3.30 -7.11 -3.67
C VAL A 320 4.06 -7.63 -2.46
N GLU A 321 3.42 -7.76 -1.30
CA GLU A 321 3.98 -8.46 -0.12
C GLU A 321 4.21 -9.95 -0.44
N ALA A 322 3.25 -10.63 -1.06
CA ALA A 322 3.42 -11.98 -1.56
C ALA A 322 4.59 -12.09 -2.56
N ALA A 323 4.68 -11.15 -3.50
CA ALA A 323 5.77 -11.07 -4.46
C ALA A 323 7.14 -10.88 -3.78
N ALA A 324 7.21 -10.06 -2.72
CA ALA A 324 8.43 -9.88 -1.92
C ALA A 324 8.86 -11.16 -1.17
N ALA A 325 7.86 -11.98 -0.78
CA ALA A 325 8.09 -13.31 -0.21
C ALA A 325 8.37 -14.42 -1.26
N GLY A 326 8.43 -14.05 -2.55
CA GLY A 326 8.65 -15.00 -3.65
C GLY A 326 7.47 -15.94 -3.87
N LYS A 327 6.25 -15.52 -3.53
CA LYS A 327 5.04 -16.33 -3.70
C LYS A 327 4.25 -15.89 -4.91
N PRO A 328 3.85 -16.82 -5.78
CA PRO A 328 2.94 -16.50 -6.86
C PRO A 328 1.56 -16.15 -6.30
N VAL A 329 0.85 -15.34 -7.03
CA VAL A 329 -0.49 -14.90 -6.63
C VAL A 329 -1.54 -15.36 -7.65
N VAL A 330 -2.77 -15.60 -7.18
CA VAL A 330 -3.95 -15.71 -8.02
C VAL A 330 -4.93 -14.64 -7.60
N ALA A 331 -5.32 -13.78 -8.52
CA ALA A 331 -6.20 -12.66 -8.19
C ALA A 331 -7.19 -12.38 -9.32
N THR A 332 -8.23 -11.62 -9.03
CA THR A 332 -9.15 -11.14 -10.05
C THR A 332 -8.66 -9.83 -10.67
N ARG A 333 -9.01 -9.60 -11.94
CA ARG A 333 -8.64 -8.40 -12.71
C ARG A 333 -9.57 -7.23 -12.34
N VAL A 334 -9.44 -6.74 -11.09
CA VAL A 334 -10.29 -5.69 -10.52
C VAL A 334 -9.44 -4.50 -10.09
N GLY A 335 -9.90 -3.29 -10.39
CA GLY A 335 -9.30 -2.05 -9.92
C GLY A 335 -7.81 -1.94 -10.24
N GLY A 336 -6.99 -1.69 -9.22
CA GLY A 336 -5.53 -1.56 -9.35
C GLY A 336 -4.75 -2.88 -9.27
N ILE A 337 -5.39 -4.03 -9.15
CA ILE A 337 -4.71 -5.34 -9.08
C ILE A 337 -3.80 -5.61 -10.29
N PRO A 338 -4.17 -5.26 -11.55
CA PRO A 338 -3.30 -5.45 -12.71
C PRO A 338 -1.98 -4.66 -12.66
N ASP A 339 -1.90 -3.59 -11.86
CA ASP A 339 -0.65 -2.85 -11.66
C ASP A 339 0.30 -3.59 -10.70
N ALA A 340 -0.26 -4.31 -9.72
CA ALA A 340 0.50 -5.10 -8.75
C ALA A 340 1.04 -6.40 -9.34
N VAL A 341 0.26 -7.06 -10.22
CA VAL A 341 0.55 -8.41 -10.75
C VAL A 341 0.78 -8.35 -12.26
N GLU A 342 1.87 -8.95 -12.73
CA GLU A 342 2.11 -9.19 -14.16
C GLU A 342 1.58 -10.58 -14.51
N ASP A 343 0.43 -10.61 -15.18
CA ASP A 343 -0.31 -11.83 -15.51
C ASP A 343 0.54 -12.84 -16.31
N GLY A 344 0.52 -14.10 -15.90
CA GLY A 344 1.33 -15.18 -16.46
C GLY A 344 2.81 -15.15 -16.07
N LYS A 345 3.30 -14.09 -15.40
CA LYS A 345 4.72 -13.97 -15.02
C LYS A 345 4.96 -13.95 -13.52
N THR A 346 4.22 -13.13 -12.78
CA THR A 346 4.36 -13.01 -11.32
C THR A 346 3.16 -13.59 -10.57
N GLY A 347 2.14 -13.98 -11.30
CA GLY A 347 0.90 -14.57 -10.82
C GLY A 347 -0.08 -14.77 -11.97
N LEU A 348 -1.28 -15.19 -11.64
CA LEU A 348 -2.37 -15.43 -12.59
C LEU A 348 -3.55 -14.51 -12.27
N LEU A 349 -4.07 -13.84 -13.28
CA LEU A 349 -5.26 -12.99 -13.17
C LEU A 349 -6.46 -13.63 -13.89
N THR A 350 -7.60 -13.66 -13.22
CA THR A 350 -8.87 -14.13 -13.76
C THR A 350 -9.88 -12.99 -13.82
N GLU A 351 -10.91 -13.12 -14.63
CA GLU A 351 -12.00 -12.14 -14.63
C GLU A 351 -12.84 -12.25 -13.34
N PRO A 352 -13.36 -11.14 -12.80
CA PRO A 352 -14.20 -11.17 -11.62
C PRO A 352 -15.47 -12.01 -11.88
N GLY A 353 -15.80 -12.92 -10.93
CA GLY A 353 -16.93 -13.85 -11.05
C GLY A 353 -16.63 -15.16 -11.80
N ASP A 354 -15.46 -15.28 -12.45
CA ASP A 354 -15.03 -16.54 -13.07
C ASP A 354 -14.36 -17.46 -12.05
N TYR A 355 -15.19 -18.02 -11.17
CA TYR A 355 -14.74 -18.89 -10.08
C TYR A 355 -14.17 -20.23 -10.56
N GLU A 356 -14.52 -20.66 -11.77
CA GLU A 356 -13.99 -21.87 -12.38
C GLU A 356 -12.52 -21.66 -12.75
N ARG A 357 -12.20 -20.63 -13.53
CA ARG A 357 -10.81 -20.28 -13.87
C ARG A 357 -9.98 -19.91 -12.63
N LEU A 358 -10.59 -19.25 -11.65
CA LEU A 358 -9.92 -18.95 -10.38
C LEU A 358 -9.51 -20.24 -9.66
N SER A 359 -10.39 -21.26 -9.63
CA SER A 359 -10.09 -22.57 -9.07
C SER A 359 -8.98 -23.28 -9.85
N ASP A 360 -9.06 -23.29 -11.19
CA ASP A 360 -8.05 -23.90 -12.07
C ASP A 360 -6.67 -23.27 -11.88
N ALA A 361 -6.60 -21.95 -11.77
CA ALA A 361 -5.36 -21.22 -11.52
C ALA A 361 -4.73 -21.61 -10.19
N VAL A 362 -5.52 -21.72 -9.13
CA VAL A 362 -5.03 -22.16 -7.80
C VAL A 362 -4.57 -23.62 -7.87
N ILE A 363 -5.35 -24.52 -8.44
CA ILE A 363 -5.02 -25.96 -8.56
C ILE A 363 -3.73 -26.13 -9.37
N SER A 364 -3.60 -25.44 -10.51
CA SER A 364 -2.39 -25.53 -11.33
C SER A 364 -1.15 -25.10 -10.57
N LEU A 365 -1.20 -23.99 -9.86
CA LEU A 365 -0.07 -23.52 -9.05
C LEU A 365 0.22 -24.45 -7.84
N LEU A 366 -0.79 -25.04 -7.21
CA LEU A 366 -0.56 -25.99 -6.12
C LEU A 366 0.12 -27.28 -6.59
N ASN A 367 -0.12 -27.72 -7.81
CA ASN A 367 0.42 -28.95 -8.39
C ASN A 367 1.76 -28.76 -9.12
N ASP A 368 2.05 -27.56 -9.65
CA ASP A 368 3.26 -27.28 -10.43
C ASP A 368 4.30 -26.50 -9.60
N GLY A 369 5.24 -27.26 -9.01
CA GLY A 369 6.33 -26.68 -8.23
C GLY A 369 7.31 -25.86 -9.07
N GLN A 370 7.49 -26.20 -10.35
CA GLN A 370 8.40 -25.47 -11.25
C GLN A 370 7.82 -24.10 -11.61
N THR A 371 6.55 -24.05 -12.02
CA THR A 371 5.87 -22.78 -12.33
C THR A 371 5.82 -21.86 -11.10
N LYS A 372 5.51 -22.42 -9.91
CA LYS A 372 5.57 -21.64 -8.66
C LYS A 372 6.93 -20.98 -8.44
N ARG A 373 8.02 -21.74 -8.61
CA ARG A 373 9.37 -21.24 -8.43
C ARG A 373 9.70 -20.14 -9.43
N VAL A 374 9.43 -20.37 -10.71
CA VAL A 374 9.72 -19.39 -11.77
C VAL A 374 8.93 -18.09 -11.56
N MET A 375 7.63 -18.19 -11.24
CA MET A 375 6.80 -17.02 -10.94
C MET A 375 7.26 -16.29 -9.67
N GLY A 376 7.64 -17.02 -8.63
CA GLY A 376 8.15 -16.43 -7.39
C GLY A 376 9.45 -15.67 -7.60
N GLU A 377 10.39 -16.22 -8.37
CA GLU A 377 11.64 -15.52 -8.73
C GLU A 377 11.38 -14.27 -9.58
N ALA A 378 10.45 -14.34 -10.52
CA ALA A 378 10.03 -13.18 -11.33
C ALA A 378 9.35 -12.11 -10.46
N ALA A 379 8.54 -12.53 -9.48
CA ALA A 379 7.88 -11.65 -8.52
C ALA A 379 8.89 -10.89 -7.65
N ILE A 380 9.91 -11.57 -7.10
CA ILE A 380 10.99 -10.94 -6.33
C ILE A 380 11.71 -9.88 -7.20
N ARG A 381 12.10 -10.24 -8.43
CA ARG A 381 12.77 -9.29 -9.34
C ARG A 381 11.90 -8.06 -9.59
N ARG A 382 10.60 -8.24 -9.87
CA ARG A 382 9.67 -7.13 -10.09
C ARG A 382 9.57 -6.23 -8.85
N VAL A 383 9.56 -6.80 -7.64
CA VAL A 383 9.57 -6.02 -6.39
C VAL A 383 10.83 -5.19 -6.28
N GLN A 384 12.00 -5.79 -6.50
CA GLN A 384 13.29 -5.09 -6.46
C GLN A 384 13.37 -3.95 -7.49
N ASP A 385 12.77 -4.17 -8.67
CA ASP A 385 12.81 -3.20 -9.76
C ASP A 385 11.81 -2.05 -9.59
N LYS A 386 10.60 -2.31 -9.05
CA LYS A 386 9.50 -1.35 -9.10
C LYS A 386 8.93 -0.94 -7.74
N PHE A 387 8.98 -1.80 -6.72
CA PHE A 387 8.21 -1.63 -5.50
C PHE A 387 9.03 -1.44 -4.21
N CYS A 388 10.35 -1.25 -4.31
CA CYS A 388 11.17 -0.92 -3.14
C CYS A 388 10.97 0.53 -2.71
N TRP A 389 10.84 0.79 -1.40
CA TRP A 389 10.63 2.14 -0.86
C TRP A 389 11.61 3.19 -1.36
N PRO A 390 12.94 2.95 -1.45
CA PRO A 390 13.87 3.97 -1.97
C PRO A 390 13.53 4.41 -3.40
N LYS A 391 13.10 3.48 -4.27
CA LYS A 391 12.69 3.79 -5.65
C LYS A 391 11.36 4.52 -5.69
N ILE A 392 10.43 4.14 -4.81
CA ILE A 392 9.12 4.80 -4.68
C ILE A 392 9.31 6.22 -4.17
N ALA A 393 10.06 6.43 -3.08
CA ALA A 393 10.32 7.75 -2.53
C ALA A 393 11.02 8.68 -3.56
N ALA A 394 11.93 8.16 -4.37
CA ALA A 394 12.56 8.93 -5.45
C ALA A 394 11.55 9.42 -6.50
N GLN A 395 10.50 8.63 -6.81
CA GLN A 395 9.43 9.08 -7.70
C GLN A 395 8.59 10.20 -7.06
N TYR A 396 8.29 10.12 -5.75
CA TYR A 396 7.64 11.22 -5.03
C TYR A 396 8.49 12.49 -5.02
N GLU A 397 9.81 12.37 -4.84
CA GLU A 397 10.72 13.51 -4.91
C GLU A 397 10.63 14.24 -6.26
N VAL A 398 10.55 13.51 -7.37
CA VAL A 398 10.34 14.11 -8.71
C VAL A 398 9.03 14.88 -8.76
N GLU A 399 7.93 14.31 -8.26
CA GLU A 399 6.63 14.98 -8.25
C GLU A 399 6.60 16.19 -7.30
N PHE A 400 7.38 16.14 -6.24
CA PHE A 400 7.57 17.29 -5.33
C PHE A 400 8.43 18.40 -5.97
N GLY A 401 9.16 18.11 -7.05
CA GLY A 401 9.94 19.06 -7.82
C GLY A 401 11.43 19.05 -7.52
N VAL A 402 11.96 17.97 -6.96
CA VAL A 402 13.40 17.75 -6.89
C VAL A 402 13.91 17.46 -8.30
N SER A 403 14.84 18.27 -8.78
CA SER A 403 15.60 17.93 -9.99
C SER A 403 16.49 16.73 -9.68
N VAL A 404 16.12 15.55 -10.14
CA VAL A 404 16.98 14.38 -10.05
C VAL A 404 18.14 14.62 -11.02
N SER A 405 19.30 15.00 -10.50
CA SER A 405 20.55 14.92 -11.27
C SER A 405 20.77 13.42 -11.56
N ASN A 406 20.76 13.06 -12.85
CA ASN A 406 21.01 11.72 -13.34
C ASN A 406 22.21 11.11 -12.60
N GLN A 407 21.97 10.14 -11.74
CA GLN A 407 22.97 9.18 -11.32
C GLN A 407 22.96 8.06 -12.36
N ASN A 408 23.84 8.19 -13.36
CA ASN A 408 24.31 7.08 -14.18
C ASN A 408 25.30 6.23 -13.40
#